data_864120b012ee4860be35f21c9b481a94
#
_entry.id   864120b012ee4860be35f21c9b481a94
#
_cell.length_a   1.000
_cell.length_b   1.000
_cell.length_c   1.000
_cell.angle_alpha   90.00
_cell.angle_beta   90.00
_cell.angle_gamma   90.00
#
_symmetry.space_group_name_H-M   'P 1'
#
loop_
_entity.id
_entity.type
_entity.pdbx_description
1 polymer ?
#
loop_
_entity_poly.entity_id
_entity_poly.type
_entity_poly.pdbx_seq_one_letter_code
_entity_poly.pdbx_strand_id
1 'polypeptide(L)'
;AVTGVQTCALPILYTRWAEAHGYSVEVLDVLDGDEAGIKSASMMVKGANAYGMLKSEHGVHRLVRISPFDANARRQTSFASLEVMPELDNTIQVDIRPEDIEMQVYRSSGAGGQHINKTSSAVRLIHKPTGIVVSCQTQRSQLQNREYAMEMMKAKLYQIALQQHKDKIDDIKGVQNEIAWGHQIRSYVFMPYTMVKDHRTNYETGNVDAVMDGDLDGFIFAYLKAASRG
;
A
#
# COMPACT_ATOMS: atom_id res chain seq x y z
N ALA A 1 -4.80 0.17 6.24
CA ALA A 1 -6.09 -0.53 6.31
C ALA A 1 -6.04 -1.63 7.37
N VAL A 2 -7.04 -1.72 8.21
CA VAL A 2 -7.18 -2.79 9.19
C VAL A 2 -8.17 -3.80 8.62
N THR A 3 -7.67 -4.97 8.24
CA THR A 3 -8.52 -6.04 7.73
C THR A 3 -8.48 -7.19 8.72
N GLY A 4 -9.61 -7.54 9.33
CA GLY A 4 -9.64 -8.67 10.24
C GLY A 4 -10.97 -8.91 10.91
N VAL A 5 -11.32 -10.16 10.99
CA VAL A 5 -12.59 -10.68 11.50
C VAL A 5 -12.83 -10.32 12.96
N GLN A 6 -13.95 -9.66 13.24
CA GLN A 6 -14.64 -9.60 14.54
C GLN A 6 -13.96 -8.92 15.74
N THR A 7 -13.12 -7.93 15.58
CA THR A 7 -12.64 -7.15 16.74
C THR A 7 -12.75 -5.66 16.51
N CYS A 8 -13.76 -5.03 17.08
CA CYS A 8 -13.86 -3.56 17.20
C CYS A 8 -12.69 -2.93 17.96
N ALA A 9 -11.86 -3.76 18.61
CA ALA A 9 -10.83 -3.32 19.53
C ALA A 9 -9.64 -2.65 18.87
N LEU A 10 -9.11 -3.20 17.76
CA LEU A 10 -7.92 -2.66 17.13
C LEU A 10 -8.12 -1.25 16.54
N PRO A 11 -9.19 -0.95 15.79
CA PRO A 11 -9.41 0.42 15.31
C PRO A 11 -9.48 1.45 16.43
N ILE A 12 -10.15 1.12 17.52
CA ILE A 12 -10.26 2.01 18.69
C ILE A 12 -8.90 2.21 19.35
N LEU A 13 -8.14 1.14 19.55
CA LEU A 13 -6.82 1.16 20.13
C LEU A 13 -5.87 2.08 19.35
N TYR A 14 -5.79 1.92 18.02
CA TYR A 14 -4.93 2.75 17.20
C TYR A 14 -5.41 4.19 17.07
N THR A 15 -6.72 4.43 17.10
CA THR A 15 -7.28 5.79 17.16
C THR A 15 -6.84 6.50 18.45
N ARG A 16 -6.98 5.84 19.60
CA ARG A 16 -6.56 6.41 20.90
C ARG A 16 -5.05 6.67 20.95
N TRP A 17 -4.25 5.73 20.45
CA TRP A 17 -2.81 5.92 20.36
C TRP A 17 -2.46 7.13 19.47
N ALA A 18 -3.08 7.26 18.32
CA ALA A 18 -2.84 8.35 17.39
C ALA A 18 -3.24 9.70 17.99
N GLU A 19 -4.39 9.77 18.63
CA GLU A 19 -4.88 10.98 19.32
C GLU A 19 -3.95 11.40 20.46
N ALA A 20 -3.46 10.44 21.27
CA ALA A 20 -2.51 10.70 22.34
C ALA A 20 -1.17 11.29 21.83
N HIS A 21 -0.80 10.97 20.57
CA HIS A 21 0.41 11.49 19.92
C HIS A 21 0.15 12.76 19.09
N GLY A 22 -1.07 13.31 19.14
CA GLY A 22 -1.43 14.51 18.40
C GLY A 22 -1.56 14.28 16.88
N TYR A 23 -1.75 13.03 16.45
CA TYR A 23 -2.04 12.71 15.06
C TYR A 23 -3.52 12.92 14.76
N SER A 24 -3.83 13.31 13.53
CA SER A 24 -5.22 13.34 13.08
C SER A 24 -5.59 11.98 12.49
N VAL A 25 -6.77 11.48 12.87
CA VAL A 25 -7.31 10.22 12.38
C VAL A 25 -8.57 10.48 11.58
N GLU A 26 -8.63 9.95 10.37
CA GLU A 26 -9.78 10.01 9.49
C GLU A 26 -10.20 8.58 9.14
N VAL A 27 -11.44 8.22 9.49
CA VAL A 27 -12.00 6.91 9.12
C VAL A 27 -12.48 7.00 7.69
N LEU A 28 -11.89 6.16 6.82
CA LEU A 28 -12.19 6.15 5.39
C LEU A 28 -13.35 5.20 5.06
N ASP A 29 -13.33 4.00 5.67
CA ASP A 29 -14.32 2.97 5.44
C ASP A 29 -14.45 2.05 6.65
N VAL A 30 -15.66 1.59 6.93
CA VAL A 30 -15.96 0.61 7.96
C VAL A 30 -16.99 -0.37 7.41
N LEU A 31 -16.66 -1.64 7.44
CA LEU A 31 -17.56 -2.71 7.07
C LEU A 31 -17.94 -3.50 8.34
N ASP A 32 -19.22 -3.52 8.66
CA ASP A 32 -19.74 -4.26 9.80
C ASP A 32 -19.67 -5.78 9.57
N GLY A 33 -19.53 -6.53 10.64
CA GLY A 33 -19.61 -7.99 10.61
C GLY A 33 -21.04 -8.47 10.44
N ASP A 34 -21.20 -9.63 9.85
CA ASP A 34 -22.54 -10.20 9.50
C ASP A 34 -23.41 -10.45 10.76
N GLU A 35 -22.82 -10.80 11.91
CA GLU A 35 -23.55 -11.04 13.16
C GLU A 35 -23.25 -9.97 14.22
N ALA A 36 -22.00 -9.56 14.36
CA ALA A 36 -21.59 -8.52 15.32
C ALA A 36 -20.13 -8.06 15.06
N GLY A 37 -19.83 -6.82 15.49
CA GLY A 37 -18.49 -6.24 15.41
C GLY A 37 -18.14 -5.69 14.05
N ILE A 38 -16.87 -5.39 13.82
CA ILE A 38 -16.33 -4.82 12.59
C ILE A 38 -15.59 -5.90 11.81
N LYS A 39 -15.93 -6.11 10.57
CA LYS A 39 -15.27 -7.03 9.63
C LYS A 39 -13.98 -6.43 9.08
N SER A 40 -14.03 -5.16 8.70
CA SER A 40 -12.86 -4.39 8.29
C SER A 40 -13.04 -2.91 8.56
N ALA A 41 -11.94 -2.21 8.79
CA ALA A 41 -11.93 -0.76 8.88
C ALA A 41 -10.68 -0.22 8.19
N SER A 42 -10.84 0.88 7.47
CA SER A 42 -9.75 1.63 6.85
C SER A 42 -9.69 3.01 7.47
N MET A 43 -8.51 3.41 7.93
CA MET A 43 -8.31 4.72 8.52
C MET A 43 -7.02 5.36 8.01
N MET A 44 -7.04 6.67 7.87
CA MET A 44 -5.88 7.49 7.55
C MET A 44 -5.37 8.16 8.83
N VAL A 45 -4.10 7.95 9.14
CA VAL A 45 -3.42 8.59 10.28
C VAL A 45 -2.41 9.57 9.73
N LYS A 46 -2.59 10.87 10.02
CA LYS A 46 -1.75 11.95 9.51
C LYS A 46 -0.95 12.57 10.65
N GLY A 47 0.37 12.61 10.48
CA GLY A 47 1.28 13.22 11.44
C GLY A 47 2.74 12.94 11.13
N ALA A 48 3.63 13.65 11.79
CA ALA A 48 5.06 13.48 11.59
C ALA A 48 5.51 12.06 11.99
N ASN A 49 6.18 11.35 11.07
CA ASN A 49 6.68 9.99 11.28
C ASN A 49 5.61 8.93 11.59
N ALA A 50 4.31 9.18 11.33
CA ALA A 50 3.22 8.26 11.63
C ALA A 50 3.47 6.87 11.02
N TYR A 51 3.84 6.80 9.73
CA TYR A 51 4.18 5.53 9.08
C TYR A 51 5.40 4.86 9.72
N GLY A 52 6.45 5.61 10.07
CA GLY A 52 7.66 5.08 10.71
C GLY A 52 7.38 4.38 12.04
N MET A 53 6.42 4.88 12.81
CA MET A 53 5.97 4.30 14.07
C MET A 53 5.03 3.11 13.81
N LEU A 54 3.98 3.30 13.03
CA LEU A 54 2.93 2.30 12.82
C LEU A 54 3.37 1.10 11.99
N LYS A 55 4.39 1.20 11.15
CA LYS A 55 4.92 0.05 10.40
C LYS A 55 5.34 -1.12 11.30
N SER A 56 5.69 -0.85 12.56
CA SER A 56 6.02 -1.86 13.55
C SER A 56 4.81 -2.72 13.93
N GLU A 57 3.61 -2.22 13.73
CA GLU A 57 2.34 -2.86 14.08
C GLU A 57 1.76 -3.73 12.95
N HIS A 58 2.37 -3.66 11.75
CA HIS A 58 1.95 -4.47 10.60
C HIS A 58 2.07 -5.96 10.89
N GLY A 59 0.96 -6.70 10.72
CA GLY A 59 0.91 -8.13 10.90
C GLY A 59 -0.37 -8.64 11.57
N VAL A 60 -0.32 -9.87 12.06
CA VAL A 60 -1.47 -10.55 12.68
C VAL A 60 -1.47 -10.37 14.19
N HIS A 61 -2.59 -9.94 14.73
CA HIS A 61 -2.84 -9.78 16.16
C HIS A 61 -3.82 -10.85 16.65
N ARG A 62 -3.51 -11.47 17.78
CA ARG A 62 -4.31 -12.50 18.40
C ARG A 62 -4.96 -11.98 19.66
N LEU A 63 -6.28 -12.08 19.76
CA LEU A 63 -7.05 -11.69 20.93
C LEU A 63 -7.67 -12.92 21.58
N VAL A 64 -7.43 -13.11 22.88
CA VAL A 64 -7.97 -14.20 23.69
C VAL A 64 -8.80 -13.62 24.83
N ARG A 65 -10.12 -13.79 24.75
CA ARG A 65 -11.07 -13.26 25.74
C ARG A 65 -12.29 -14.14 25.85
N ILE A 66 -13.12 -13.90 26.87
CA ILE A 66 -14.50 -14.38 26.89
C ILE A 66 -15.28 -13.51 25.92
N SER A 67 -15.98 -14.12 24.96
CA SER A 67 -16.81 -13.36 24.02
C SER A 67 -18.05 -12.83 24.74
N PRO A 68 -18.35 -11.53 24.65
CA PRO A 68 -19.59 -10.97 25.21
C PRO A 68 -20.84 -11.47 24.47
N PHE A 69 -20.67 -12.10 23.30
CA PHE A 69 -21.77 -12.66 22.48
C PHE A 69 -21.98 -14.16 22.70
N ASP A 70 -21.14 -14.83 23.50
CA ASP A 70 -21.31 -16.24 23.82
C ASP A 70 -22.06 -16.39 25.15
N ALA A 71 -23.29 -16.87 25.08
CA ALA A 71 -24.12 -17.11 26.26
C ALA A 71 -23.48 -18.09 27.28
N ASN A 72 -22.57 -18.95 26.84
CA ASN A 72 -21.85 -19.89 27.71
C ASN A 72 -20.56 -19.32 28.32
N ALA A 73 -20.25 -18.04 28.06
CA ALA A 73 -19.05 -17.35 28.55
C ALA A 73 -17.74 -18.11 28.29
N ARG A 74 -17.64 -18.82 27.18
CA ARG A 74 -16.45 -19.60 26.83
C ARG A 74 -15.31 -18.69 26.34
N ARG A 75 -14.10 -19.10 26.67
CA ARG A 75 -12.89 -18.46 26.15
C ARG A 75 -12.78 -18.68 24.64
N GLN A 76 -12.70 -17.60 23.90
CA GLN A 76 -12.57 -17.60 22.45
C GLN A 76 -11.31 -16.87 22.01
N THR A 77 -10.77 -17.26 20.87
CA THR A 77 -9.62 -16.64 20.23
C THR A 77 -10.05 -16.03 18.90
N SER A 78 -9.73 -14.77 18.72
CA SER A 78 -9.95 -14.06 17.46
C SER A 78 -8.61 -13.56 16.91
N PHE A 79 -8.52 -13.49 15.58
CA PHE A 79 -7.37 -12.94 14.89
C PHE A 79 -7.81 -11.72 14.08
N ALA A 80 -6.93 -10.72 14.04
CA ALA A 80 -7.10 -9.56 13.19
C ALA A 80 -5.77 -9.25 12.52
N SER A 81 -5.82 -8.90 11.24
CA SER A 81 -4.65 -8.45 10.48
C SER A 81 -4.63 -6.94 10.41
N LEU A 82 -3.51 -6.33 10.73
CA LEU A 82 -3.25 -4.91 10.51
C LEU A 82 -2.31 -4.75 9.33
N GLU A 83 -2.76 -4.05 8.31
CA GLU A 83 -1.96 -3.64 7.17
C GLU A 83 -1.64 -2.14 7.28
N VAL A 84 -0.37 -1.78 7.28
CA VAL A 84 0.09 -0.39 7.37
C VAL A 84 0.82 -0.04 6.08
N MET A 85 0.35 1.03 5.42
CA MET A 85 0.94 1.52 4.18
C MET A 85 1.17 3.03 4.28
N PRO A 86 2.25 3.56 3.69
CA PRO A 86 2.40 4.99 3.56
C PRO A 86 1.38 5.53 2.54
N GLU A 87 0.96 6.78 2.73
CA GLU A 87 0.27 7.52 1.69
C GLU A 87 1.26 7.81 0.57
N LEU A 88 0.95 7.34 -0.63
CA LEU A 88 1.77 7.59 -1.82
C LEU A 88 1.05 8.63 -2.67
N ASP A 89 1.79 9.64 -3.10
CA ASP A 89 1.28 10.61 -4.05
C ASP A 89 0.92 9.90 -5.37
N ASN A 90 -0.37 9.79 -5.65
CA ASN A 90 -0.89 9.12 -6.85
C ASN A 90 -0.70 9.94 -8.13
N THR A 91 0.00 11.07 -8.06
CA THR A 91 0.25 11.95 -9.19
C THR A 91 1.42 11.42 -9.99
N ILE A 92 1.16 10.42 -10.85
CA ILE A 92 2.15 9.96 -11.82
C ILE A 92 2.24 11.02 -12.90
N GLN A 93 3.19 11.94 -12.77
CA GLN A 93 3.51 12.91 -13.80
C GLN A 93 4.59 12.31 -14.72
N VAL A 94 4.29 12.24 -16.02
CA VAL A 94 5.26 11.87 -17.03
C VAL A 94 5.69 13.18 -17.72
N ASP A 95 6.84 13.67 -17.35
CA ASP A 95 7.48 14.80 -18.00
C ASP A 95 8.46 14.28 -19.06
N ILE A 96 8.21 14.66 -20.33
CA ILE A 96 9.06 14.28 -21.46
C ILE A 96 9.80 15.53 -21.91
N ARG A 97 11.09 15.55 -21.66
CA ARG A 97 11.95 16.65 -22.13
C ARG A 97 12.26 16.48 -23.62
N PRO A 98 12.25 17.56 -24.41
CA PRO A 98 12.58 17.47 -25.83
C PRO A 98 13.96 16.84 -26.12
N GLU A 99 14.94 17.06 -25.25
CA GLU A 99 16.30 16.51 -25.32
C GLU A 99 16.38 14.99 -25.14
N ASP A 100 15.40 14.41 -24.47
CA ASP A 100 15.31 12.97 -24.22
C ASP A 100 14.69 12.21 -25.41
N ILE A 101 14.16 12.93 -26.38
CA ILE A 101 13.52 12.33 -27.55
C ILE A 101 14.46 12.44 -28.76
N GLU A 102 14.77 11.31 -29.36
CA GLU A 102 15.38 11.22 -30.69
C GLU A 102 14.30 10.94 -31.70
N MET A 103 14.18 11.81 -32.70
CA MET A 103 13.22 11.64 -33.78
C MET A 103 13.92 11.18 -35.07
N GLN A 104 13.44 10.08 -35.62
CA GLN A 104 13.88 9.56 -36.92
C GLN A 104 12.70 9.59 -37.89
N VAL A 105 12.97 10.07 -39.11
CA VAL A 105 11.98 10.12 -40.17
C VAL A 105 12.37 9.11 -41.25
N TYR A 106 11.39 8.32 -41.69
CA TYR A 106 11.62 7.30 -42.71
C TYR A 106 10.45 7.24 -43.70
N ARG A 107 10.65 6.52 -44.77
CA ARG A 107 9.59 6.29 -45.76
C ARG A 107 8.64 5.24 -45.27
N SER A 108 7.34 5.54 -45.29
CA SER A 108 6.33 4.54 -44.93
C SER A 108 6.37 3.38 -45.93
N SER A 109 6.34 2.14 -45.40
CA SER A 109 6.23 0.93 -46.22
C SER A 109 4.79 0.41 -46.11
N GLY A 110 4.08 0.28 -47.23
CA GLY A 110 2.72 -0.25 -47.27
C GLY A 110 2.18 -0.37 -48.68
N ALA A 111 1.15 -1.16 -48.90
CA ALA A 111 0.42 -1.32 -50.16
C ALA A 111 -0.42 -0.07 -50.47
N GLY A 112 0.22 1.00 -50.88
CA GLY A 112 -0.44 2.25 -51.27
C GLY A 112 0.31 2.89 -52.43
N GLY A 113 -0.42 3.52 -53.36
CA GLY A 113 0.04 4.00 -54.64
C GLY A 113 1.28 4.95 -54.60
N GLN A 114 1.70 5.45 -55.77
CA GLN A 114 2.97 6.19 -55.98
C GLN A 114 3.28 7.33 -55.01
N HIS A 115 2.29 7.85 -54.26
CA HIS A 115 2.48 8.96 -53.33
C HIS A 115 3.09 8.54 -52.00
N ILE A 116 2.80 7.32 -51.52
CA ILE A 116 3.30 6.80 -50.25
C ILE A 116 4.79 6.52 -50.28
N ASN A 117 5.33 6.14 -51.45
CA ASN A 117 6.73 5.79 -51.62
C ASN A 117 7.66 6.98 -51.87
N LYS A 118 7.11 8.21 -52.06
CA LYS A 118 7.91 9.41 -52.40
C LYS A 118 8.13 10.36 -51.21
N THR A 119 7.29 10.33 -50.19
CA THR A 119 7.37 11.25 -49.04
C THR A 119 7.76 10.50 -47.75
N SER A 120 8.79 11.01 -47.09
CA SER A 120 9.21 10.48 -45.75
C SER A 120 8.30 11.07 -44.71
N SER A 121 7.08 10.52 -44.56
CA SER A 121 6.08 10.98 -43.60
C SER A 121 6.04 10.15 -42.33
N ALA A 122 6.62 8.94 -42.30
CA ALA A 122 6.66 8.08 -41.12
C ALA A 122 7.66 8.61 -40.09
N VAL A 123 7.25 8.62 -38.84
CA VAL A 123 8.03 9.13 -37.73
C VAL A 123 8.27 7.99 -36.72
N ARG A 124 9.51 7.88 -36.26
CA ARG A 124 9.91 7.03 -35.13
C ARG A 124 10.49 7.94 -34.05
N LEU A 125 9.98 7.79 -32.83
CA LEU A 125 10.49 8.45 -31.63
C LEU A 125 11.16 7.43 -30.73
N ILE A 126 12.33 7.77 -30.22
CA ILE A 126 13.10 6.96 -29.27
C ILE A 126 13.29 7.80 -28.02
N HIS A 127 12.82 7.31 -26.90
CA HIS A 127 13.07 7.93 -25.61
C HIS A 127 14.39 7.40 -25.07
N LYS A 128 15.43 8.23 -25.11
CA LYS A 128 16.82 7.85 -24.78
C LYS A 128 16.98 7.24 -23.38
N PRO A 129 16.36 7.81 -22.29
CA PRO A 129 16.56 7.27 -20.94
C PRO A 129 15.99 5.87 -20.76
N THR A 130 14.86 5.54 -21.40
CA THR A 130 14.17 4.25 -21.23
C THR A 130 14.36 3.29 -22.40
N GLY A 131 14.90 3.76 -23.53
CA GLY A 131 15.02 2.98 -24.75
C GLY A 131 13.69 2.64 -25.45
N ILE A 132 12.58 3.26 -25.03
CA ILE A 132 11.26 3.00 -25.63
C ILE A 132 11.23 3.58 -27.02
N VAL A 133 10.75 2.77 -27.97
CA VAL A 133 10.57 3.15 -29.37
C VAL A 133 9.09 3.15 -29.71
N VAL A 134 8.65 4.22 -30.35
CA VAL A 134 7.29 4.36 -30.91
C VAL A 134 7.39 4.80 -32.33
N SER A 135 6.57 4.24 -33.23
CA SER A 135 6.51 4.65 -34.62
C SER A 135 5.07 4.90 -35.05
N CYS A 136 4.87 5.95 -35.85
CA CYS A 136 3.59 6.30 -36.43
C CYS A 136 3.76 6.59 -37.91
N GLN A 137 2.90 5.99 -38.77
CA GLN A 137 2.88 6.17 -40.22
C GLN A 137 1.44 6.24 -40.76
N THR A 138 0.47 6.46 -39.90
CA THR A 138 -0.96 6.39 -40.25
C THR A 138 -1.46 7.61 -41.02
N GLN A 139 -0.80 8.75 -40.84
CA GLN A 139 -1.19 10.02 -41.44
C GLN A 139 -0.30 10.38 -42.65
N ARG A 140 -0.84 11.20 -43.55
CA ARG A 140 -0.08 11.72 -44.71
C ARG A 140 0.91 12.83 -44.33
N SER A 141 0.64 13.52 -43.21
CA SER A 141 1.46 14.61 -42.69
C SER A 141 2.47 14.09 -41.67
N GLN A 142 3.75 14.43 -41.87
CA GLN A 142 4.82 14.14 -40.90
C GLN A 142 4.54 14.78 -39.54
N LEU A 143 3.97 16.00 -39.53
CA LEU A 143 3.64 16.71 -38.29
C LEU A 143 2.60 15.93 -37.47
N GLN A 144 1.53 15.49 -38.12
CA GLN A 144 0.49 14.69 -37.45
C GLN A 144 1.04 13.35 -36.94
N ASN A 145 1.88 12.67 -37.73
CA ASN A 145 2.53 11.43 -37.29
C ASN A 145 3.44 11.65 -36.05
N ARG A 146 4.12 12.81 -35.98
CA ARG A 146 4.91 13.20 -34.81
C ARG A 146 4.03 13.41 -33.57
N GLU A 147 2.92 14.11 -33.69
CA GLU A 147 1.98 14.36 -32.62
C GLU A 147 1.41 13.04 -32.07
N TYR A 148 0.90 12.19 -32.96
CA TYR A 148 0.41 10.86 -32.55
C TYR A 148 1.51 9.98 -31.92
N ALA A 149 2.71 9.98 -32.47
CA ALA A 149 3.83 9.24 -31.90
C ALA A 149 4.18 9.78 -30.49
N MET A 150 4.09 11.10 -30.26
CA MET A 150 4.33 11.70 -28.94
C MET A 150 3.25 11.30 -27.93
N GLU A 151 1.99 11.29 -28.33
CA GLU A 151 0.89 10.79 -27.47
C GLU A 151 1.07 9.30 -27.11
N MET A 152 1.42 8.47 -28.08
CA MET A 152 1.72 7.06 -27.85
C MET A 152 2.93 6.88 -26.93
N MET A 153 3.95 7.71 -27.04
CA MET A 153 5.12 7.71 -26.14
C MET A 153 4.72 8.06 -24.71
N LYS A 154 3.92 9.12 -24.53
CA LYS A 154 3.38 9.50 -23.21
C LYS A 154 2.59 8.37 -22.58
N ALA A 155 1.71 7.73 -23.34
CA ALA A 155 0.90 6.60 -22.84
C ALA A 155 1.77 5.43 -22.40
N LYS A 156 2.82 5.06 -23.17
CA LYS A 156 3.75 3.99 -22.80
C LYS A 156 4.56 4.31 -21.55
N LEU A 157 5.09 5.53 -21.46
CA LEU A 157 5.83 5.98 -20.28
C LEU A 157 4.95 6.02 -19.03
N TYR A 158 3.68 6.46 -19.19
CA TYR A 158 2.71 6.43 -18.10
C TYR A 158 2.45 4.99 -17.60
N GLN A 159 2.28 4.03 -18.52
CA GLN A 159 2.10 2.62 -18.15
C GLN A 159 3.30 2.06 -17.34
N ILE A 160 4.52 2.40 -17.75
CA ILE A 160 5.73 1.98 -17.05
C ILE A 160 5.82 2.63 -15.67
N ALA A 161 5.56 3.93 -15.57
CA ALA A 161 5.53 4.63 -14.29
C ALA A 161 4.46 4.07 -13.35
N LEU A 162 3.28 3.71 -13.88
CA LEU A 162 2.22 3.05 -13.13
C LEU A 162 2.64 1.66 -12.63
N GLN A 163 3.35 0.88 -13.47
CA GLN A 163 3.85 -0.43 -13.07
C GLN A 163 4.92 -0.31 -11.97
N GLN A 164 5.87 0.60 -12.13
CA GLN A 164 6.88 0.87 -11.10
C GLN A 164 6.27 1.35 -9.78
N HIS A 165 5.18 2.10 -9.85
CA HIS A 165 4.44 2.52 -8.68
C HIS A 165 3.77 1.33 -7.97
N LYS A 166 3.16 0.41 -8.73
CA LYS A 166 2.59 -0.83 -8.19
C LYS A 166 3.66 -1.72 -7.56
N ASP A 167 4.78 -1.91 -8.24
CA ASP A 167 5.88 -2.73 -7.73
C ASP A 167 6.43 -2.17 -6.41
N LYS A 168 6.55 -0.84 -6.28
CA LYS A 168 6.91 -0.18 -5.01
C LYS A 168 5.88 -0.41 -3.91
N ILE A 169 4.57 -0.39 -4.24
CA ILE A 169 3.52 -0.69 -3.26
C ILE A 169 3.64 -2.14 -2.79
N ASP A 170 3.85 -3.07 -3.72
CA ASP A 170 3.96 -4.49 -3.40
C ASP A 170 5.22 -4.79 -2.58
N ASP A 171 6.35 -4.13 -2.86
CA ASP A 171 7.57 -4.20 -2.04
C ASP A 171 7.34 -3.66 -0.62
N ILE A 172 6.56 -2.58 -0.47
CA ILE A 172 6.22 -1.99 0.83
C ILE A 172 5.26 -2.89 1.61
N LYS A 173 4.30 -3.52 0.92
CA LYS A 173 3.36 -4.48 1.54
C LYS A 173 4.08 -5.68 2.13
N GLY A 174 5.18 -6.10 1.52
CA GLY A 174 5.92 -7.30 1.92
C GLY A 174 5.11 -8.58 1.74
N VAL A 175 5.62 -9.67 2.30
CA VAL A 175 4.93 -10.96 2.26
C VAL A 175 3.73 -10.91 3.21
N GLN A 176 2.53 -10.95 2.65
CA GLN A 176 1.29 -11.04 3.40
C GLN A 176 1.21 -12.45 4.02
N ASN A 177 1.49 -12.56 5.33
CA ASN A 177 1.34 -13.82 6.05
C ASN A 177 -0.14 -14.16 6.19
N GLU A 178 -0.49 -15.42 5.97
CA GLU A 178 -1.84 -15.91 6.22
C GLU A 178 -2.26 -15.63 7.67
N ILE A 179 -3.54 -15.28 7.86
CA ILE A 179 -4.14 -15.06 9.19
C ILE A 179 -4.33 -16.43 9.85
N ALA A 180 -3.25 -17.00 10.39
CA ALA A 180 -3.24 -18.35 10.95
C ALA A 180 -2.45 -18.43 12.27
N TRP A 181 -2.65 -19.54 12.96
CA TRP A 181 -1.85 -19.90 14.14
C TRP A 181 -0.36 -20.00 13.75
N GLY A 182 0.47 -19.29 14.51
CA GLY A 182 1.93 -19.27 14.28
C GLY A 182 2.47 -18.01 13.62
N HIS A 183 1.63 -17.19 12.99
CA HIS A 183 2.06 -15.95 12.31
C HIS A 183 1.72 -14.67 13.08
N GLN A 184 1.20 -14.79 14.31
CA GLN A 184 0.86 -13.61 15.10
C GLN A 184 2.10 -12.87 15.58
N ILE A 185 2.09 -11.53 15.40
CA ILE A 185 3.13 -10.65 15.92
C ILE A 185 2.89 -10.33 17.41
N ARG A 186 1.61 -10.22 17.82
CA ARG A 186 1.23 -9.86 19.19
C ARG A 186 0.01 -10.62 19.65
N SER A 187 0.02 -11.04 20.94
CA SER A 187 -1.10 -11.65 21.59
C SER A 187 -1.61 -10.80 22.74
N TYR A 188 -2.92 -10.64 22.81
CA TYR A 188 -3.65 -9.95 23.88
C TYR A 188 -4.49 -10.99 24.61
N VAL A 189 -4.15 -11.28 25.86
CA VAL A 189 -4.79 -12.31 26.66
C VAL A 189 -5.49 -11.64 27.85
N PHE A 190 -6.81 -11.84 27.96
CA PHE A 190 -7.64 -11.33 29.06
C PHE A 190 -8.00 -12.42 30.06
N MET A 191 -7.91 -13.69 29.66
CA MET A 191 -8.26 -14.83 30.51
C MET A 191 -7.41 -16.07 30.16
N PRO A 192 -6.95 -16.88 31.11
CA PRO A 192 -7.15 -16.85 32.57
C PRO A 192 -6.24 -15.87 33.32
N TYR A 193 -5.32 -15.23 32.64
CA TYR A 193 -4.42 -14.17 33.10
C TYR A 193 -4.42 -13.02 32.11
N THR A 194 -4.02 -11.84 32.58
CA THR A 194 -3.91 -10.66 31.73
C THR A 194 -2.48 -10.48 31.22
N MET A 195 -2.29 -10.41 29.92
CA MET A 195 -0.97 -10.21 29.29
C MET A 195 -1.09 -9.73 27.86
N VAL A 196 -0.27 -8.77 27.49
CA VAL A 196 0.02 -8.45 26.09
C VAL A 196 1.48 -8.77 25.83
N LYS A 197 1.76 -9.55 24.79
CA LYS A 197 3.12 -9.97 24.42
C LYS A 197 3.36 -9.83 22.94
N ASP A 198 4.44 -9.17 22.57
CA ASP A 198 4.97 -9.16 21.21
C ASP A 198 5.96 -10.32 21.04
N HIS A 199 5.68 -11.20 20.09
CA HIS A 199 6.46 -12.42 19.86
C HIS A 199 7.78 -12.16 19.15
N ARG A 200 7.94 -10.99 18.51
CA ARG A 200 9.15 -10.61 17.76
C ARG A 200 10.24 -10.06 18.69
N THR A 201 9.82 -9.30 19.69
CA THR A 201 10.74 -8.61 20.62
C THR A 201 10.77 -9.23 22.01
N ASN A 202 9.81 -10.12 22.31
CA ASN A 202 9.51 -10.64 23.66
C ASN A 202 9.14 -9.57 24.70
N TYR A 203 8.83 -8.33 24.23
CA TYR A 203 8.30 -7.32 25.14
C TYR A 203 6.89 -7.70 25.58
N GLU A 204 6.62 -7.62 26.88
CA GLU A 204 5.34 -8.00 27.47
C GLU A 204 4.92 -7.07 28.61
N THR A 205 3.62 -6.94 28.82
CA THR A 205 3.02 -6.21 29.94
C THR A 205 1.75 -6.90 30.42
N GLY A 206 1.49 -6.87 31.74
CA GLY A 206 0.24 -7.35 32.31
C GLY A 206 -0.91 -6.33 32.25
N ASN A 207 -0.62 -5.06 31.96
CA ASN A 207 -1.62 -3.99 31.92
C ASN A 207 -2.31 -3.94 30.54
N VAL A 208 -3.22 -4.90 30.34
CA VAL A 208 -3.94 -5.03 29.07
C VAL A 208 -4.85 -3.84 28.82
N ASP A 209 -5.47 -3.29 29.87
CA ASP A 209 -6.39 -2.16 29.75
C ASP A 209 -5.67 -0.90 29.24
N ALA A 210 -4.50 -0.58 29.78
CA ALA A 210 -3.70 0.54 29.28
C ALA A 210 -3.33 0.36 27.80
N VAL A 211 -2.94 -0.84 27.40
CA VAL A 211 -2.64 -1.14 25.99
C VAL A 211 -3.87 -0.95 25.11
N MET A 212 -5.05 -1.40 25.56
CA MET A 212 -6.31 -1.20 24.82
C MET A 212 -6.74 0.27 24.78
N ASP A 213 -6.27 1.08 25.71
CA ASP A 213 -6.46 2.54 25.72
C ASP A 213 -5.39 3.30 24.93
N GLY A 214 -4.48 2.60 24.24
CA GLY A 214 -3.53 3.19 23.30
C GLY A 214 -2.08 3.25 23.80
N ASP A 215 -1.73 2.66 24.94
CA ASP A 215 -0.33 2.59 25.42
C ASP A 215 0.45 1.52 24.64
N LEU A 216 0.89 1.90 23.43
CA LEU A 216 1.62 1.03 22.50
C LEU A 216 3.12 1.34 22.41
N ASP A 217 3.58 2.43 22.97
CA ASP A 217 4.94 2.95 22.78
C ASP A 217 6.02 1.94 23.16
N GLY A 218 5.80 1.20 24.25
CA GLY A 218 6.74 0.17 24.67
C GLY A 218 6.95 -0.92 23.62
N PHE A 219 5.89 -1.34 22.92
CA PHE A 219 5.95 -2.33 21.86
C PHE A 219 6.60 -1.75 20.59
N ILE A 220 6.17 -0.56 20.19
CA ILE A 220 6.69 0.14 19.01
C ILE A 220 8.19 0.38 19.14
N PHE A 221 8.63 0.96 20.25
CA PHE A 221 10.05 1.23 20.50
C PHE A 221 10.89 -0.03 20.65
N ALA A 222 10.38 -1.09 21.29
CA ALA A 222 11.06 -2.37 21.36
C ALA A 222 11.33 -2.94 19.97
N TYR A 223 10.33 -2.89 19.07
CA TYR A 223 10.48 -3.34 17.69
C TYR A 223 11.46 -2.47 16.89
N LEU A 224 11.30 -1.15 16.94
CA LEU A 224 12.19 -0.22 16.20
C LEU A 224 13.64 -0.35 16.65
N LYS A 225 13.88 -0.54 17.97
CA LYS A 225 15.22 -0.79 18.52
C LYS A 225 15.79 -2.12 18.06
N ALA A 226 14.98 -3.17 17.96
CA ALA A 226 15.41 -4.47 17.44
C ALA A 226 15.77 -4.37 15.95
N ALA A 227 14.93 -3.71 15.16
CA ALA A 227 15.13 -3.51 13.72
C ALA A 227 16.34 -2.62 13.39
N SER A 228 16.76 -1.73 14.31
CA SER A 228 17.94 -0.88 14.09
C SER A 228 19.28 -1.57 14.40
N ARG A 229 19.25 -2.79 14.97
CA ARG A 229 20.44 -3.55 15.36
C ARG A 229 20.77 -4.71 14.42
N GLY A 230 19.85 -5.05 13.53
CA GLY A 230 20.03 -6.05 12.47
C GLY A 230 20.32 -5.39 11.15
#